data_08faa4354ccd4e6894236ac6634db876
#
_entry.id   08faa4354ccd4e6894236ac6634db876
#
_cell.length_a   1.000
_cell.length_b   1.000
_cell.length_c   1.000
_cell.angle_alpha   90.00
_cell.angle_beta   90.00
_cell.angle_gamma   90.00
#
_symmetry.space_group_name_H-M   'P 1'
#
loop_
_entity.id
_entity.type
_entity.pdbx_description
1 polymer ?
#
loop_
_entity_poly.entity_id
_entity_poly.type
_entity_poly.pdbx_seq_one_letter_code
_entity_poly.pdbx_strand_id
1 'polypeptide(L)'
;QESPQDLTKVNAEVADAIDKYDFGGVILFAENVKETKQTLALTQDMQKAAIENKANNGKIPLLLAIDQEGGIVYRLGSGTALPGNMAIGATNDPKLATEAGQIIGRELSALGLNVDFAPVLDTNNNPQNPVIGLRSFSSDPNRVAYLGIPMMKGIQDYNVAVAAKHFPGHGDTAVDSHTGLPLVDKSLAELEKLELLPFKKAMDAGVDLLMTAHIQYPQIEKDQVVSKETGEKIYVPATLSDDILTGLVRKKYGYKGVIVSDAMGMDAIAKNFGEVEAVKMAIKAGVDLVLMPTTLRSKADLSKIDTIVDEVVRAVKTGDISEERLNESVRRILTLKEKRGVLNFDPSARTAEKAEEAVGSTLNRDLERKIAAAAVT
;
A
#
# COMPACT_ATOMS: atom_id res chain seq x y z
N GLN A 1 13.99 -21.36 -22.05
CA GLN A 1 13.36 -20.54 -21.00
C GLN A 1 13.96 -19.15 -21.13
N GLU A 2 13.21 -18.20 -21.66
CA GLU A 2 13.61 -16.80 -21.60
C GLU A 2 13.62 -16.36 -20.14
N SER A 3 14.69 -15.69 -19.71
CA SER A 3 14.76 -15.07 -18.41
C SER A 3 13.58 -14.09 -18.26
N PRO A 4 12.94 -13.97 -17.07
CA PRO A 4 11.91 -12.97 -16.86
C PRO A 4 12.49 -11.60 -17.22
N GLN A 5 11.91 -10.92 -18.20
CA GLN A 5 12.30 -9.55 -18.55
C GLN A 5 11.52 -8.59 -17.66
N ASP A 6 12.20 -7.55 -17.17
CA ASP A 6 11.55 -6.47 -16.44
C ASP A 6 10.45 -5.82 -17.29
N LEU A 7 9.25 -5.71 -16.77
CA LEU A 7 8.13 -5.06 -17.45
C LEU A 7 8.30 -3.54 -17.40
N THR A 8 8.98 -2.97 -18.40
CA THR A 8 9.22 -1.51 -18.51
C THR A 8 8.31 -0.80 -19.50
N LYS A 9 7.41 -1.54 -20.16
CA LYS A 9 6.37 -1.06 -21.07
C LYS A 9 5.20 -2.03 -21.09
N VAL A 10 4.01 -1.54 -21.40
CA VAL A 10 2.82 -2.38 -21.56
C VAL A 10 3.01 -3.27 -22.79
N ASN A 11 2.94 -4.57 -22.59
CA ASN A 11 2.86 -5.57 -23.65
C ASN A 11 1.40 -6.03 -23.85
N ALA A 12 1.16 -6.85 -24.86
CA ALA A 12 -0.19 -7.34 -25.16
C ALA A 12 -0.82 -8.12 -24.00
N GLU A 13 -0.02 -8.94 -23.29
CA GLU A 13 -0.51 -9.73 -22.18
C GLU A 13 -1.00 -8.87 -20.99
N VAL A 14 -0.27 -7.77 -20.70
CA VAL A 14 -0.67 -6.83 -19.64
C VAL A 14 -1.90 -6.04 -20.07
N ALA A 15 -1.97 -5.58 -21.32
CA ALA A 15 -3.16 -4.90 -21.84
C ALA A 15 -4.39 -5.82 -21.80
N ASP A 16 -4.25 -7.06 -22.25
CA ASP A 16 -5.32 -8.06 -22.22
C ASP A 16 -5.77 -8.37 -20.77
N ALA A 17 -4.83 -8.43 -19.83
CA ALA A 17 -5.17 -8.66 -18.42
C ALA A 17 -5.93 -7.48 -17.80
N ILE A 18 -5.50 -6.24 -18.09
CA ILE A 18 -6.22 -5.03 -17.65
C ILE A 18 -7.64 -5.01 -18.24
N ASP A 19 -7.79 -5.33 -19.54
CA ASP A 19 -9.09 -5.38 -20.21
C ASP A 19 -9.99 -6.49 -19.65
N LYS A 20 -9.43 -7.68 -19.40
CA LYS A 20 -10.19 -8.86 -18.96
C LYS A 20 -10.67 -8.76 -17.51
N TYR A 21 -9.80 -8.30 -16.60
CA TYR A 21 -10.08 -8.38 -15.17
C TYR A 21 -10.59 -7.08 -14.56
N ASP A 22 -10.50 -5.97 -15.30
CA ASP A 22 -10.95 -4.65 -14.83
C ASP A 22 -10.36 -4.29 -13.45
N PHE A 23 -9.06 -4.43 -13.31
CA PHE A 23 -8.36 -4.19 -12.04
C PHE A 23 -8.63 -2.79 -11.48
N GLY A 24 -8.80 -2.69 -10.17
CA GLY A 24 -8.92 -1.40 -9.48
C GLY A 24 -7.63 -0.57 -9.52
N GLY A 25 -6.47 -1.25 -9.61
CA GLY A 25 -5.14 -0.63 -9.69
C GLY A 25 -4.03 -1.63 -9.99
N VAL A 26 -2.83 -1.10 -10.15
CA VAL A 26 -1.58 -1.83 -10.38
C VAL A 26 -0.50 -1.27 -9.48
N ILE A 27 0.33 -2.11 -8.89
CA ILE A 27 1.55 -1.70 -8.17
C ILE A 27 2.77 -1.89 -9.06
N LEU A 28 3.68 -0.92 -9.01
CA LEU A 28 4.97 -0.94 -9.71
C LEU A 28 6.13 -1.06 -8.72
N PHE A 29 7.17 -1.76 -9.14
CA PHE A 29 8.40 -1.99 -8.38
C PHE A 29 9.60 -1.38 -9.10
N ALA A 30 10.78 -1.41 -8.47
CA ALA A 30 12.01 -0.86 -9.03
C ALA A 30 12.35 -1.43 -10.43
N GLU A 31 11.96 -2.67 -10.68
CA GLU A 31 12.15 -3.34 -11.97
C GLU A 31 11.33 -2.70 -13.10
N ASN A 32 10.24 -2.02 -12.75
CA ASN A 32 9.33 -1.40 -13.71
C ASN A 32 9.68 0.07 -13.99
N VAL A 33 10.30 0.76 -13.03
CA VAL A 33 10.48 2.22 -13.03
C VAL A 33 11.97 2.60 -13.10
N LYS A 34 12.57 2.48 -14.27
CA LYS A 34 14.03 2.68 -14.49
C LYS A 34 14.38 4.13 -14.78
N GLU A 35 13.69 4.75 -15.74
CA GLU A 35 13.98 6.08 -16.27
C GLU A 35 12.71 6.92 -16.28
N THR A 36 12.84 8.24 -16.13
CA THR A 36 11.72 9.17 -16.06
C THR A 36 10.76 9.05 -17.24
N LYS A 37 11.28 9.15 -18.48
CA LYS A 37 10.44 9.05 -19.70
C LYS A 37 9.82 7.67 -19.86
N GLN A 38 10.58 6.63 -19.56
CA GLN A 38 10.10 5.25 -19.65
C GLN A 38 8.97 5.01 -18.64
N THR A 39 9.13 5.46 -17.39
CA THR A 39 8.12 5.30 -16.33
C THR A 39 6.83 6.06 -16.69
N LEU A 40 6.95 7.31 -17.16
CA LEU A 40 5.78 8.09 -17.60
C LEU A 40 5.06 7.39 -18.77
N ALA A 41 5.78 6.89 -19.76
CA ALA A 41 5.17 6.15 -20.88
C ALA A 41 4.44 4.88 -20.38
N LEU A 42 5.06 4.11 -19.48
CA LEU A 42 4.47 2.92 -18.90
C LEU A 42 3.13 3.25 -18.16
N THR A 43 3.12 4.27 -17.33
CA THR A 43 1.91 4.68 -16.57
C THR A 43 0.81 5.19 -17.49
N GLN A 44 1.15 5.97 -18.52
CA GLN A 44 0.20 6.44 -19.53
C GLN A 44 -0.40 5.29 -20.35
N ASP A 45 0.42 4.34 -20.78
CA ASP A 45 -0.05 3.17 -21.54
C ASP A 45 -0.95 2.26 -20.69
N MET A 46 -0.66 2.08 -19.39
CA MET A 46 -1.54 1.36 -18.46
C MET A 46 -2.90 2.05 -18.31
N GLN A 47 -2.90 3.37 -18.12
CA GLN A 47 -4.14 4.14 -18.03
C GLN A 47 -4.93 4.08 -19.34
N LYS A 48 -4.24 4.17 -20.49
CA LYS A 48 -4.88 4.04 -21.79
C LYS A 48 -5.54 2.67 -21.96
N ALA A 49 -4.84 1.59 -21.58
CA ALA A 49 -5.41 0.24 -21.63
C ALA A 49 -6.70 0.14 -20.76
N ALA A 50 -6.72 0.76 -19.58
CA ALA A 50 -7.88 0.74 -18.69
C ALA A 50 -9.07 1.55 -19.24
N ILE A 51 -8.82 2.76 -19.77
CA ILE A 51 -9.92 3.64 -20.26
C ILE A 51 -10.44 3.25 -21.64
N GLU A 52 -9.66 2.54 -22.46
CA GLU A 52 -10.06 1.98 -23.75
C GLU A 52 -10.68 0.58 -23.61
N ASN A 53 -10.80 0.05 -22.38
CA ASN A 53 -11.38 -1.24 -22.09
C ASN A 53 -12.76 -1.39 -22.73
N LYS A 54 -12.94 -2.45 -23.53
CA LYS A 54 -14.17 -2.72 -24.28
C LYS A 54 -15.15 -3.62 -23.53
N ALA A 55 -14.64 -4.39 -22.56
CA ALA A 55 -15.44 -5.43 -21.91
C ALA A 55 -16.55 -4.87 -21.01
N ASN A 56 -16.32 -3.71 -20.34
CA ASN A 56 -17.21 -3.22 -19.30
C ASN A 56 -17.85 -1.86 -19.56
N ASN A 57 -17.79 -1.31 -20.79
CA ASN A 57 -18.15 0.11 -21.07
C ASN A 57 -17.45 1.09 -20.10
N GLY A 58 -16.53 0.56 -19.35
CA GLY A 58 -15.93 1.21 -18.23
C GLY A 58 -14.91 2.20 -18.61
N LYS A 59 -14.48 3.12 -18.34
CA LYS A 59 -13.54 4.20 -18.54
C LYS A 59 -13.03 4.64 -17.18
N ILE A 60 -12.77 3.65 -16.29
CA ILE A 60 -12.32 3.96 -14.92
C ILE A 60 -10.80 3.82 -14.88
N PRO A 61 -10.07 4.94 -14.78
CA PRO A 61 -8.61 4.91 -14.67
C PRO A 61 -8.12 4.12 -13.45
N LEU A 62 -6.92 3.53 -13.57
CA LEU A 62 -6.29 2.72 -12.53
C LEU A 62 -5.76 3.57 -11.36
N LEU A 63 -5.76 2.99 -10.17
CA LEU A 63 -4.84 3.38 -9.12
C LEU A 63 -3.47 2.81 -9.49
N LEU A 64 -2.50 3.66 -9.76
CA LEU A 64 -1.12 3.29 -10.06
C LEU A 64 -0.26 3.54 -8.83
N ALA A 65 0.14 2.46 -8.16
CA ALA A 65 0.74 2.47 -6.84
C ALA A 65 2.23 2.13 -6.87
N ILE A 66 2.95 2.59 -5.86
CA ILE A 66 4.35 2.29 -5.63
C ILE A 66 4.64 2.37 -4.12
N ASP A 67 5.72 1.70 -3.66
CA ASP A 67 6.30 1.91 -2.33
C ASP A 67 7.46 2.89 -2.43
N GLN A 68 7.23 4.17 -2.22
CA GLN A 68 8.27 5.20 -2.24
C GLN A 68 8.39 5.83 -0.85
N GLU A 69 8.99 5.09 0.10
CA GLU A 69 9.14 5.52 1.49
C GLU A 69 10.31 6.49 1.70
N GLY A 70 11.29 6.44 0.81
CA GLY A 70 12.65 6.97 1.02
C GLY A 70 13.54 5.98 1.77
N GLY A 71 14.81 6.32 1.95
CA GLY A 71 15.79 5.45 2.61
C GLY A 71 15.97 4.12 1.88
N ILE A 72 15.81 3.02 2.62
CA ILE A 72 16.00 1.65 2.07
C ILE A 72 14.85 1.17 1.18
N VAL A 73 13.68 1.80 1.26
CA VAL A 73 12.53 1.49 0.39
C VAL A 73 12.34 2.64 -0.59
N TYR A 74 13.11 2.56 -1.67
CA TYR A 74 13.22 3.54 -2.72
C TYR A 74 13.16 2.84 -4.08
N ARG A 75 12.18 3.18 -4.93
CA ARG A 75 11.93 2.48 -6.18
C ARG A 75 12.31 3.29 -7.42
N LEU A 76 12.17 4.63 -7.37
CA LEU A 76 12.41 5.50 -8.52
C LEU A 76 13.91 5.70 -8.76
N GLY A 77 14.52 4.95 -9.66
CA GLY A 77 15.95 5.04 -9.95
C GLY A 77 16.41 6.43 -10.42
N SER A 78 15.54 7.21 -11.08
CA SER A 78 15.79 8.59 -11.52
C SER A 78 15.37 9.67 -10.52
N GLY A 79 14.64 9.30 -9.45
CA GLY A 79 14.09 10.22 -8.46
C GLY A 79 15.12 10.75 -7.46
N THR A 80 14.64 11.45 -6.44
CA THR A 80 15.44 11.99 -5.34
C THR A 80 15.58 10.98 -4.21
N ALA A 81 16.79 10.59 -3.87
CA ALA A 81 17.10 9.60 -2.85
C ALA A 81 17.03 10.20 -1.43
N LEU A 82 15.83 10.31 -0.89
CA LEU A 82 15.63 10.82 0.47
C LEU A 82 16.27 9.93 1.53
N PRO A 83 16.76 10.48 2.66
CA PRO A 83 17.53 9.74 3.67
C PRO A 83 16.68 8.74 4.49
N GLY A 84 15.35 8.75 4.37
CA GLY A 84 14.43 7.83 5.04
C GLY A 84 13.88 8.35 6.37
N ASN A 85 12.88 7.63 6.89
CA ASN A 85 12.07 8.10 8.01
C ASN A 85 12.83 8.24 9.31
N MET A 86 13.77 7.33 9.62
CA MET A 86 14.57 7.45 10.86
C MET A 86 15.45 8.70 10.84
N ALA A 87 16.03 9.05 9.70
CA ALA A 87 16.80 10.28 9.54
C ALA A 87 15.89 11.52 9.68
N ILE A 88 14.71 11.51 9.06
CA ILE A 88 13.70 12.56 9.28
C ILE A 88 13.29 12.62 10.75
N GLY A 89 13.15 11.46 11.41
CA GLY A 89 12.93 11.33 12.86
C GLY A 89 13.98 12.04 13.70
N ALA A 90 15.25 11.89 13.33
CA ALA A 90 16.36 12.55 14.02
C ALA A 90 16.30 14.09 13.93
N THR A 91 15.79 14.64 12.81
CA THR A 91 15.62 16.10 12.68
C THR A 91 14.60 16.67 13.66
N ASN A 92 13.62 15.89 14.06
CA ASN A 92 12.46 16.31 14.87
C ASN A 92 11.75 17.56 14.32
N ASP A 93 11.82 17.81 13.02
CA ASP A 93 11.25 18.99 12.34
C ASP A 93 10.11 18.56 11.39
N PRO A 94 8.84 18.87 11.72
CA PRO A 94 7.69 18.52 10.89
C PRO A 94 7.68 19.25 9.55
N LYS A 95 8.38 20.41 9.43
CA LYS A 95 8.53 21.12 8.17
C LYS A 95 9.40 20.33 7.21
N LEU A 96 10.51 19.75 7.68
CA LEU A 96 11.36 18.89 6.87
C LEU A 96 10.64 17.60 6.47
N ALA A 97 9.79 17.05 7.35
CA ALA A 97 8.93 15.91 7.01
C ALA A 97 7.92 16.28 5.91
N THR A 98 7.31 17.47 5.96
CA THR A 98 6.43 17.97 4.89
C THR A 98 7.20 18.14 3.57
N GLU A 99 8.37 18.78 3.61
CA GLU A 99 9.24 18.99 2.43
C GLU A 99 9.63 17.65 1.79
N ALA A 100 9.95 16.62 2.60
CA ALA A 100 10.22 15.26 2.12
C ALA A 100 9.01 14.64 1.42
N GLY A 101 7.82 14.77 2.03
CA GLY A 101 6.57 14.32 1.42
C GLY A 101 6.26 15.05 0.11
N GLN A 102 6.53 16.36 0.03
CA GLN A 102 6.33 17.14 -1.18
C GLN A 102 7.29 16.74 -2.32
N ILE A 103 8.51 16.33 -2.01
CA ILE A 103 9.42 15.77 -3.02
C ILE A 103 8.82 14.50 -3.60
N ILE A 104 8.43 13.54 -2.74
CA ILE A 104 7.82 12.27 -3.17
C ILE A 104 6.57 12.54 -3.99
N GLY A 105 5.62 13.31 -3.47
CA GLY A 105 4.35 13.60 -4.16
C GLY A 105 4.54 14.25 -5.52
N ARG A 106 5.47 15.20 -5.63
CA ARG A 106 5.80 15.89 -6.88
C ARG A 106 6.33 14.92 -7.94
N GLU A 107 7.29 14.08 -7.57
CA GLU A 107 7.92 13.14 -8.49
C GLU A 107 6.93 12.06 -8.93
N LEU A 108 6.17 11.47 -8.01
CA LEU A 108 5.15 10.46 -8.33
C LEU A 108 4.06 11.03 -9.24
N SER A 109 3.53 12.22 -8.90
CA SER A 109 2.51 12.88 -9.72
C SER A 109 3.01 13.19 -11.13
N ALA A 110 4.26 13.64 -11.28
CA ALA A 110 4.87 13.91 -12.59
C ALA A 110 4.99 12.66 -13.45
N LEU A 111 5.20 11.50 -12.83
CA LEU A 111 5.30 10.20 -13.46
C LEU A 111 3.93 9.51 -13.69
N GLY A 112 2.81 10.15 -13.31
CA GLY A 112 1.49 9.56 -13.44
C GLY A 112 1.15 8.49 -12.40
N LEU A 113 2.01 8.30 -11.39
CA LEU A 113 1.73 7.50 -10.20
C LEU A 113 0.80 8.28 -9.27
N ASN A 114 -0.28 7.67 -8.80
CA ASN A 114 -1.33 8.37 -8.07
C ASN A 114 -1.63 7.76 -6.69
N VAL A 115 -0.88 6.72 -6.29
CA VAL A 115 -0.91 6.13 -4.94
C VAL A 115 0.52 5.87 -4.48
N ASP A 116 0.84 6.30 -3.27
CA ASP A 116 2.05 5.91 -2.56
C ASP A 116 1.71 5.06 -1.34
N PHE A 117 2.29 3.88 -1.25
CA PHE A 117 2.20 3.05 -0.04
C PHE A 117 3.23 3.53 1.00
N ALA A 118 3.05 4.77 1.42
CA ALA A 118 3.78 5.50 2.45
C ALA A 118 2.82 6.52 3.10
N PRO A 119 3.15 7.05 4.30
CA PRO A 119 4.32 6.76 5.12
C PRO A 119 4.16 5.50 5.98
N VAL A 120 5.30 4.94 6.41
CA VAL A 120 5.34 3.94 7.48
C VAL A 120 5.06 4.63 8.81
N LEU A 121 3.98 4.22 9.49
CA LEU A 121 3.59 4.74 10.80
C LEU A 121 3.79 3.74 11.95
N ASP A 122 4.53 2.67 11.66
CA ASP A 122 4.93 1.71 12.69
C ASP A 122 5.87 2.37 13.70
N THR A 123 5.57 2.20 14.98
CA THR A 123 6.43 2.64 16.08
C THR A 123 7.47 1.57 16.34
N ASN A 124 8.75 1.87 16.10
CA ASN A 124 9.84 0.88 16.23
C ASN A 124 10.26 0.72 17.71
N ASN A 125 9.43 0.07 18.51
CA ASN A 125 9.65 -0.15 19.93
C ASN A 125 10.46 -1.42 20.26
N ASN A 126 10.65 -2.31 19.29
CA ASN A 126 11.49 -3.50 19.42
C ASN A 126 12.81 -3.31 18.66
N PRO A 127 13.97 -3.17 19.35
CA PRO A 127 15.28 -3.01 18.70
C PRO A 127 15.69 -4.21 17.83
N GLN A 128 15.09 -5.39 18.05
CA GLN A 128 15.35 -6.61 17.28
C GLN A 128 14.41 -6.77 16.09
N ASN A 129 13.57 -5.78 15.81
CA ASN A 129 12.66 -5.84 14.68
C ASN A 129 13.41 -5.91 13.35
N PRO A 130 13.23 -6.98 12.53
CA PRO A 130 14.02 -7.20 11.32
C PRO A 130 13.49 -6.42 10.12
N VAL A 131 12.28 -5.84 10.19
CA VAL A 131 11.55 -5.31 9.04
C VAL A 131 11.39 -3.80 9.07
N ILE A 132 11.07 -3.23 10.21
CA ILE A 132 10.75 -1.81 10.36
C ILE A 132 12.02 -0.98 10.55
N GLY A 133 12.69 -1.08 11.68
CA GLY A 133 13.99 -0.42 11.92
C GLY A 133 14.06 0.99 11.35
N LEU A 134 14.93 1.19 10.35
CA LEU A 134 15.19 2.47 9.67
C LEU A 134 13.95 3.04 8.94
N ARG A 135 12.94 2.25 8.69
CA ARG A 135 11.70 2.69 8.04
C ARG A 135 10.76 3.44 8.98
N SER A 136 10.95 3.35 10.30
CA SER A 136 10.18 4.10 11.29
C SER A 136 10.78 5.48 11.55
N PHE A 137 9.93 6.46 11.88
CA PHE A 137 10.37 7.78 12.35
C PHE A 137 10.95 7.74 13.76
N SER A 138 10.46 6.85 14.65
CA SER A 138 10.84 6.81 16.06
C SER A 138 10.32 5.56 16.77
N SER A 139 10.85 5.33 17.97
CA SER A 139 10.27 4.44 18.99
C SER A 139 9.20 5.11 19.85
N ASP A 140 9.01 6.42 19.72
CA ASP A 140 7.93 7.18 20.39
C ASP A 140 6.75 7.37 19.41
N PRO A 141 5.55 6.82 19.72
CA PRO A 141 4.40 6.91 18.84
C PRO A 141 3.90 8.35 18.60
N ASN A 142 4.11 9.26 19.57
CA ASN A 142 3.80 10.68 19.35
C ASN A 142 4.72 11.32 18.34
N ARG A 143 6.01 10.99 18.35
CA ARG A 143 6.97 11.46 17.35
C ARG A 143 6.70 10.87 15.98
N VAL A 144 6.32 9.57 15.89
CA VAL A 144 5.89 8.95 14.64
C VAL A 144 4.71 9.72 14.03
N ALA A 145 3.68 10.02 14.82
CA ALA A 145 2.55 10.81 14.34
C ALA A 145 2.93 12.27 14.01
N TYR A 146 3.77 12.89 14.84
CA TYR A 146 4.20 14.28 14.69
C TYR A 146 4.96 14.55 13.38
N LEU A 147 5.68 13.54 12.88
CA LEU A 147 6.45 13.64 11.62
C LEU A 147 5.74 12.93 10.45
N GLY A 148 5.13 11.78 10.68
CA GLY A 148 4.48 11.00 9.62
C GLY A 148 3.26 11.69 9.03
N ILE A 149 2.46 12.41 9.84
CA ILE A 149 1.29 13.15 9.34
C ILE A 149 1.70 14.33 8.45
N PRO A 150 2.67 15.19 8.79
CA PRO A 150 3.19 16.20 7.87
C PRO A 150 3.74 15.62 6.56
N MET A 151 4.50 14.51 6.60
CA MET A 151 4.96 13.83 5.39
C MET A 151 3.79 13.35 4.53
N MET A 152 2.80 12.69 5.15
CA MET A 152 1.56 12.28 4.49
C MET A 152 0.89 13.46 3.76
N LYS A 153 0.75 14.60 4.43
CA LYS A 153 0.16 15.81 3.84
C LYS A 153 0.98 16.33 2.67
N GLY A 154 2.31 16.36 2.80
CA GLY A 154 3.19 16.77 1.71
C GLY A 154 3.02 15.93 0.44
N ILE A 155 2.85 14.60 0.57
CA ILE A 155 2.55 13.73 -0.57
C ILE A 155 1.16 14.06 -1.16
N GLN A 156 0.16 14.24 -0.28
CA GLN A 156 -1.22 14.55 -0.68
C GLN A 156 -1.37 15.90 -1.41
N ASP A 157 -0.48 16.87 -1.18
CA ASP A 157 -0.45 18.18 -1.86
C ASP A 157 -0.35 18.04 -3.39
N TYR A 158 0.16 16.92 -3.88
CA TYR A 158 0.29 16.64 -5.32
C TYR A 158 -0.76 15.65 -5.86
N ASN A 159 -1.89 15.51 -5.18
CA ASN A 159 -2.99 14.60 -5.53
C ASN A 159 -2.57 13.11 -5.59
N VAL A 160 -1.49 12.74 -4.91
CA VAL A 160 -1.12 11.34 -4.71
C VAL A 160 -1.82 10.83 -3.44
N ALA A 161 -2.57 9.75 -3.55
CA ALA A 161 -3.17 9.08 -2.41
C ALA A 161 -2.10 8.40 -1.56
N VAL A 162 -2.28 8.37 -0.25
CA VAL A 162 -1.29 7.82 0.69
C VAL A 162 -1.86 6.69 1.52
N ALA A 163 -1.05 5.67 1.79
CA ALA A 163 -1.40 4.57 2.67
C ALA A 163 -0.56 4.59 3.95
N ALA A 164 -1.20 4.78 5.10
CA ALA A 164 -0.56 4.54 6.39
C ALA A 164 -0.37 3.03 6.60
N LYS A 165 0.86 2.61 6.93
CA LYS A 165 1.22 1.19 7.05
C LYS A 165 2.17 0.92 8.21
N HIS A 166 2.13 -0.28 8.76
CA HIS A 166 1.31 -1.46 8.49
C HIS A 166 0.36 -1.69 9.68
N PHE A 167 -0.91 -1.36 9.50
CA PHE A 167 -1.90 -1.42 10.56
C PHE A 167 -2.19 -2.85 11.04
N PRO A 168 -2.30 -3.13 12.35
CA PRO A 168 -2.34 -2.26 13.53
C PRO A 168 -0.98 -1.79 14.07
N GLY A 169 0.14 -2.23 13.50
CA GLY A 169 1.49 -1.83 13.85
C GLY A 169 2.47 -3.00 13.79
N HIS A 170 3.55 -2.85 13.03
CA HIS A 170 4.55 -3.91 12.80
C HIS A 170 5.83 -3.69 13.63
N GLY A 171 5.93 -2.59 14.40
CA GLY A 171 7.17 -2.18 15.04
C GLY A 171 7.62 -3.04 16.23
N ASP A 172 6.71 -3.82 16.84
CA ASP A 172 7.00 -4.70 18.00
C ASP A 172 7.33 -6.14 17.60
N THR A 173 7.21 -6.50 16.34
CA THR A 173 7.41 -7.88 15.90
C THR A 173 8.89 -8.27 15.89
N ALA A 174 9.18 -9.54 16.23
CA ALA A 174 10.51 -10.14 16.13
C ALA A 174 10.62 -11.07 14.90
N VAL A 175 9.56 -11.23 14.12
CA VAL A 175 9.48 -12.08 12.92
C VAL A 175 9.05 -11.20 11.74
N ASP A 176 9.70 -11.43 10.60
CA ASP A 176 9.34 -10.79 9.33
C ASP A 176 8.12 -11.49 8.72
N SER A 177 7.05 -10.74 8.43
CA SER A 177 5.85 -11.27 7.77
C SER A 177 6.06 -11.76 6.34
N HIS A 178 7.18 -11.39 5.70
CA HIS A 178 7.57 -11.97 4.40
C HIS A 178 8.00 -13.44 4.52
N THR A 179 8.45 -13.88 5.69
CA THR A 179 9.03 -15.22 5.90
C THR A 179 8.30 -16.06 6.95
N GLY A 180 7.40 -15.47 7.73
CA GLY A 180 6.65 -16.14 8.77
C GLY A 180 5.44 -15.34 9.24
N LEU A 181 4.67 -15.85 10.20
CA LEU A 181 3.48 -15.21 10.73
C LEU A 181 3.75 -14.62 12.13
N PRO A 182 4.03 -13.30 12.24
CA PRO A 182 4.34 -12.69 13.52
C PRO A 182 3.12 -12.62 14.45
N LEU A 183 3.38 -12.48 15.76
CA LEU A 183 2.36 -12.36 16.80
C LEU A 183 2.73 -11.22 17.75
N VAL A 184 1.73 -10.40 18.11
CA VAL A 184 1.81 -9.34 19.13
C VAL A 184 0.77 -9.59 20.20
N ASP A 185 1.21 -10.01 21.37
CA ASP A 185 0.34 -10.36 22.51
C ASP A 185 0.21 -9.16 23.48
N LYS A 186 -0.56 -8.16 23.04
CA LYS A 186 -0.89 -6.96 23.82
C LYS A 186 -2.39 -6.73 23.87
N SER A 187 -2.88 -6.24 24.99
CA SER A 187 -4.27 -5.80 25.13
C SER A 187 -4.56 -4.60 24.20
N LEU A 188 -5.82 -4.40 23.83
CA LEU A 188 -6.23 -3.25 23.03
C LEU A 188 -5.84 -1.92 23.72
N ALA A 189 -5.91 -1.84 25.05
CA ALA A 189 -5.54 -0.63 25.80
C ALA A 189 -4.03 -0.32 25.72
N GLU A 190 -3.17 -1.33 25.62
CA GLU A 190 -1.73 -1.16 25.39
C GLU A 190 -1.45 -0.75 23.95
N LEU A 191 -2.09 -1.40 22.97
CA LEU A 191 -1.96 -1.06 21.56
C LEU A 191 -2.42 0.36 21.25
N GLU A 192 -3.51 0.84 21.88
CA GLU A 192 -4.00 2.22 21.71
C GLU A 192 -3.04 3.29 22.24
N LYS A 193 -2.17 2.95 23.17
CA LYS A 193 -1.15 3.86 23.70
C LYS A 193 0.13 3.89 22.86
N LEU A 194 0.39 2.85 22.11
CA LEU A 194 1.65 2.68 21.37
C LEU A 194 1.41 2.48 19.87
N GLU A 195 1.10 1.26 19.45
CA GLU A 195 1.05 0.89 18.02
C GLU A 195 -0.06 1.62 17.27
N LEU A 196 -1.26 1.70 17.84
CA LEU A 196 -2.44 2.28 17.18
C LEU A 196 -2.49 3.81 17.20
N LEU A 197 -1.73 4.46 18.09
CA LEU A 197 -1.79 5.91 18.26
C LEU A 197 -1.46 6.69 16.96
N PRO A 198 -0.36 6.40 16.24
CA PRO A 198 -0.05 7.10 14.99
C PRO A 198 -1.12 6.88 13.91
N PHE A 199 -1.63 5.67 13.80
CA PHE A 199 -2.67 5.34 12.81
C PHE A 199 -3.98 6.06 13.10
N LYS A 200 -4.42 6.10 14.37
CA LYS A 200 -5.61 6.85 14.75
C LYS A 200 -5.47 8.33 14.40
N LYS A 201 -4.34 8.94 14.75
CA LYS A 201 -4.05 10.34 14.38
C LYS A 201 -4.02 10.56 12.87
N ALA A 202 -3.51 9.60 12.08
CA ALA A 202 -3.52 9.67 10.63
C ALA A 202 -4.94 9.54 10.04
N MET A 203 -5.78 8.66 10.60
CA MET A 203 -7.20 8.57 10.24
C MET A 203 -7.93 9.90 10.48
N ASP A 204 -7.74 10.51 11.65
CA ASP A 204 -8.31 11.82 12.03
C ASP A 204 -7.79 12.93 11.11
N ALA A 205 -6.54 12.84 10.64
CA ALA A 205 -5.93 13.76 9.69
C ALA A 205 -6.34 13.51 8.22
N GLY A 206 -7.11 12.46 7.91
CA GLY A 206 -7.67 12.18 6.59
C GLY A 206 -6.72 11.42 5.66
N VAL A 207 -6.03 10.41 6.18
CA VAL A 207 -5.30 9.43 5.37
C VAL A 207 -6.26 8.75 4.38
N ASP A 208 -5.79 8.48 3.17
CA ASP A 208 -6.62 7.94 2.09
C ASP A 208 -6.81 6.44 2.19
N LEU A 209 -5.71 5.73 2.43
CA LEU A 209 -5.70 4.28 2.58
C LEU A 209 -5.07 3.88 3.92
N LEU A 210 -5.53 2.76 4.43
CA LEU A 210 -4.92 2.06 5.56
C LEU A 210 -4.46 0.70 5.06
N MET A 211 -3.15 0.44 5.08
CA MET A 211 -2.60 -0.85 4.69
C MET A 211 -2.50 -1.76 5.90
N THR A 212 -3.08 -2.97 5.79
CA THR A 212 -3.10 -3.95 6.87
C THR A 212 -1.77 -4.69 6.99
N ALA A 213 -1.53 -5.28 8.16
CA ALA A 213 -0.36 -6.13 8.42
C ALA A 213 -0.76 -7.60 8.60
N HIS A 214 0.10 -8.51 8.16
CA HIS A 214 -0.09 -9.96 8.34
C HIS A 214 0.44 -10.40 9.71
N ILE A 215 -0.23 -9.95 10.78
CA ILE A 215 0.20 -10.13 12.18
C ILE A 215 -0.97 -10.64 13.01
N GLN A 216 -0.72 -11.59 13.90
CA GLN A 216 -1.68 -12.11 14.86
C GLN A 216 -1.76 -11.19 16.09
N TYR A 217 -2.99 -10.87 16.52
CA TYR A 217 -3.28 -10.09 17.74
C TYR A 217 -4.27 -10.83 18.63
N PRO A 218 -3.81 -11.86 19.39
CA PRO A 218 -4.68 -12.78 20.12
C PRO A 218 -5.51 -12.12 21.22
N GLN A 219 -5.19 -10.90 21.65
CA GLN A 219 -5.99 -10.16 22.62
C GLN A 219 -7.20 -9.43 21.99
N ILE A 220 -7.21 -9.26 20.66
CA ILE A 220 -8.30 -8.64 19.90
C ILE A 220 -9.05 -9.71 19.11
N GLU A 221 -8.34 -10.44 18.27
CA GLU A 221 -8.87 -11.52 17.44
C GLU A 221 -8.69 -12.86 18.15
N LYS A 222 -9.81 -13.51 18.47
CA LYS A 222 -9.82 -14.78 19.22
C LYS A 222 -9.96 -16.01 18.33
N ASP A 223 -10.41 -15.82 17.10
CA ASP A 223 -10.63 -16.92 16.18
C ASP A 223 -9.32 -17.55 15.75
N GLN A 224 -9.33 -18.87 15.69
CA GLN A 224 -8.19 -19.67 15.27
C GLN A 224 -8.58 -20.53 14.08
N VAL A 225 -7.61 -20.73 13.21
CA VAL A 225 -7.69 -21.63 12.06
C VAL A 225 -6.52 -22.62 12.10
N VAL A 226 -6.66 -23.72 11.37
CA VAL A 226 -5.54 -24.66 11.20
C VAL A 226 -4.68 -24.18 10.05
N SER A 227 -3.40 -23.91 10.32
CA SER A 227 -2.41 -23.57 9.31
C SER A 227 -2.25 -24.69 8.29
N LYS A 228 -2.31 -24.35 7.00
CA LYS A 228 -2.03 -25.33 5.94
C LYS A 228 -0.56 -25.73 5.87
N GLU A 229 0.34 -24.86 6.34
CA GLU A 229 1.77 -25.13 6.35
C GLU A 229 2.17 -26.09 7.47
N THR A 230 1.69 -25.83 8.70
CA THR A 230 2.17 -26.54 9.89
C THR A 230 1.17 -27.56 10.45
N GLY A 231 -0.11 -27.44 10.12
CA GLY A 231 -1.19 -28.21 10.75
C GLY A 231 -1.55 -27.75 12.17
N GLU A 232 -0.89 -26.74 12.70
CA GLU A 232 -1.15 -26.17 14.02
C GLU A 232 -2.24 -25.11 13.99
N LYS A 233 -2.84 -24.84 15.15
CA LYS A 233 -3.78 -23.72 15.31
C LYS A 233 -3.02 -22.41 15.38
N ILE A 234 -3.42 -21.45 14.56
CA ILE A 234 -2.93 -20.08 14.53
C ILE A 234 -4.10 -19.13 14.68
N TYR A 235 -3.87 -17.94 15.25
CA TYR A 235 -4.88 -16.88 15.26
C TYR A 235 -5.03 -16.26 13.88
N VAL A 236 -6.24 -15.79 13.56
CA VAL A 236 -6.48 -15.08 12.31
C VAL A 236 -5.70 -13.75 12.33
N PRO A 237 -4.83 -13.48 11.33
CA PRO A 237 -4.06 -12.24 11.31
C PRO A 237 -4.92 -11.02 10.97
N ALA A 238 -4.45 -9.83 11.33
CA ALA A 238 -5.19 -8.58 11.21
C ALA A 238 -5.80 -8.35 9.81
N THR A 239 -5.08 -8.69 8.75
CA THR A 239 -5.57 -8.59 7.35
C THR A 239 -6.85 -9.41 7.10
N LEU A 240 -7.06 -10.49 7.84
CA LEU A 240 -8.18 -11.43 7.65
C LEU A 240 -9.23 -11.33 8.78
N SER A 241 -9.06 -10.43 9.74
CA SER A 241 -9.86 -10.32 10.97
C SER A 241 -10.99 -9.31 10.84
N ASP A 242 -12.26 -9.77 10.96
CA ASP A 242 -13.43 -8.89 11.04
C ASP A 242 -13.40 -8.03 12.32
N ASP A 243 -12.99 -8.60 13.45
CA ASP A 243 -12.87 -7.88 14.71
C ASP A 243 -11.93 -6.67 14.60
N ILE A 244 -10.83 -6.81 13.85
CA ILE A 244 -9.86 -5.74 13.66
C ILE A 244 -10.34 -4.78 12.58
N LEU A 245 -10.69 -5.24 11.37
CA LEU A 245 -10.97 -4.34 10.24
C LEU A 245 -12.37 -3.74 10.33
N THR A 246 -13.37 -4.53 10.55
CA THR A 246 -14.75 -4.05 10.70
C THR A 246 -15.01 -3.54 12.13
N GLY A 247 -14.65 -4.31 13.14
CA GLY A 247 -14.89 -3.97 14.53
C GLY A 247 -14.12 -2.74 15.00
N LEU A 248 -12.79 -2.78 14.91
CA LEU A 248 -11.94 -1.71 15.42
C LEU A 248 -11.86 -0.53 14.43
N VAL A 249 -11.48 -0.77 13.15
CA VAL A 249 -11.25 0.32 12.20
C VAL A 249 -12.56 1.00 11.77
N ARG A 250 -13.56 0.23 11.34
CA ARG A 250 -14.81 0.81 10.83
C ARG A 250 -15.75 1.28 11.92
N LYS A 251 -16.07 0.39 12.91
CA LYS A 251 -17.07 0.68 13.94
C LYS A 251 -16.51 1.56 15.04
N LYS A 252 -15.37 1.20 15.63
CA LYS A 252 -14.82 1.94 16.80
C LYS A 252 -14.16 3.25 16.38
N TYR A 253 -13.28 3.25 15.34
CA TYR A 253 -12.58 4.45 14.90
C TYR A 253 -13.32 5.24 13.82
N GLY A 254 -14.34 4.68 13.20
CA GLY A 254 -15.19 5.37 12.22
C GLY A 254 -14.48 5.69 10.91
N TYR A 255 -13.38 5.01 10.59
CA TYR A 255 -12.61 5.26 9.37
C TYR A 255 -13.42 5.00 8.11
N LYS A 256 -13.42 5.96 7.19
CA LYS A 256 -14.20 5.95 5.94
C LYS A 256 -13.35 5.75 4.68
N GLY A 257 -12.03 5.83 4.80
CA GLY A 257 -11.11 5.63 3.67
C GLY A 257 -11.01 4.17 3.22
N VAL A 258 -10.15 3.91 2.28
CA VAL A 258 -9.94 2.57 1.71
C VAL A 258 -9.06 1.73 2.64
N ILE A 259 -9.41 0.47 2.87
CA ILE A 259 -8.52 -0.53 3.49
C ILE A 259 -7.91 -1.36 2.37
N VAL A 260 -6.59 -1.35 2.28
CA VAL A 260 -5.81 -2.18 1.36
C VAL A 260 -5.05 -3.25 2.15
N SER A 261 -5.01 -4.48 1.66
CA SER A 261 -4.16 -5.50 2.28
C SER A 261 -2.68 -5.20 2.03
N ASP A 262 -1.78 -5.70 2.88
CA ASP A 262 -0.42 -5.97 2.43
C ASP A 262 -0.43 -7.07 1.38
N ALA A 263 0.71 -7.33 0.72
CA ALA A 263 0.80 -8.28 -0.38
C ALA A 263 0.37 -9.69 0.07
N MET A 264 -0.74 -10.20 -0.49
CA MET A 264 -1.33 -11.48 -0.08
C MET A 264 -0.45 -12.69 -0.47
N GLY A 265 0.49 -12.51 -1.39
CA GLY A 265 1.47 -13.53 -1.77
C GLY A 265 2.60 -13.73 -0.75
N MET A 266 2.66 -12.96 0.34
CA MET A 266 3.65 -13.14 1.41
C MET A 266 3.43 -14.45 2.16
N ASP A 267 4.52 -15.10 2.61
CA ASP A 267 4.50 -16.43 3.24
C ASP A 267 3.55 -16.52 4.44
N ALA A 268 3.46 -15.44 5.23
CA ALA A 268 2.51 -15.34 6.35
C ALA A 268 1.06 -15.68 5.97
N ILE A 269 0.65 -15.36 4.76
CA ILE A 269 -0.70 -15.60 4.24
C ILE A 269 -0.72 -16.79 3.29
N ALA A 270 0.11 -16.77 2.25
CA ALA A 270 0.03 -17.74 1.17
C ALA A 270 0.20 -19.19 1.66
N LYS A 271 1.16 -19.44 2.56
CA LYS A 271 1.43 -20.77 3.09
C LYS A 271 0.38 -21.22 4.11
N ASN A 272 -0.07 -20.32 4.97
CA ASN A 272 -0.96 -20.67 6.08
C ASN A 272 -2.43 -20.82 5.65
N PHE A 273 -2.91 -20.02 4.69
CA PHE A 273 -4.34 -19.96 4.31
C PHE A 273 -4.60 -20.44 2.88
N GLY A 274 -3.63 -20.30 1.98
CA GLY A 274 -3.80 -20.47 0.54
C GLY A 274 -4.51 -19.28 -0.11
N GLU A 275 -4.18 -19.03 -1.38
CA GLU A 275 -4.51 -17.78 -2.09
C GLU A 275 -6.01 -17.47 -2.11
N VAL A 276 -6.83 -18.41 -2.57
CA VAL A 276 -8.29 -18.20 -2.74
C VAL A 276 -8.99 -17.93 -1.41
N GLU A 277 -8.71 -18.76 -0.40
CA GLU A 277 -9.37 -18.64 0.90
C GLU A 277 -8.95 -17.34 1.60
N ALA A 278 -7.68 -17.00 1.55
CA ALA A 278 -7.18 -15.74 2.09
C ALA A 278 -7.85 -14.52 1.47
N VAL A 279 -8.06 -14.50 0.15
CA VAL A 279 -8.77 -13.40 -0.54
C VAL A 279 -10.22 -13.28 -0.07
N LYS A 280 -10.94 -14.42 0.03
CA LYS A 280 -12.33 -14.40 0.52
C LYS A 280 -12.39 -13.91 1.98
N MET A 281 -11.51 -14.40 2.85
CA MET A 281 -11.43 -13.96 4.24
C MET A 281 -11.13 -12.45 4.33
N ALA A 282 -10.16 -11.94 3.58
CA ALA A 282 -9.82 -10.53 3.55
C ALA A 282 -11.01 -9.64 3.15
N ILE A 283 -11.74 -10.01 2.08
CA ILE A 283 -12.94 -9.29 1.64
C ILE A 283 -14.02 -9.31 2.73
N LYS A 284 -14.28 -10.47 3.34
CA LYS A 284 -15.25 -10.61 4.44
C LYS A 284 -14.87 -9.76 5.64
N ALA A 285 -13.60 -9.74 6.00
CA ALA A 285 -13.08 -8.98 7.14
C ALA A 285 -13.19 -7.44 6.95
N GLY A 286 -13.21 -6.95 5.73
CA GLY A 286 -13.36 -5.50 5.48
C GLY A 286 -12.31 -4.88 4.57
N VAL A 287 -11.41 -5.68 3.95
CA VAL A 287 -10.48 -5.20 2.95
C VAL A 287 -11.24 -4.75 1.70
N ASP A 288 -10.93 -3.55 1.20
CA ASP A 288 -11.53 -2.98 -0.01
C ASP A 288 -10.67 -3.25 -1.25
N LEU A 289 -9.35 -3.20 -1.11
CA LEU A 289 -8.37 -3.50 -2.16
C LEU A 289 -7.48 -4.66 -1.72
N VAL A 290 -7.57 -5.79 -2.40
CA VAL A 290 -6.70 -6.95 -2.18
C VAL A 290 -5.45 -6.79 -3.03
N LEU A 291 -4.31 -6.54 -2.38
CA LEU A 291 -3.04 -6.30 -3.04
C LEU A 291 -2.34 -7.62 -3.36
N MET A 292 -1.92 -7.82 -4.62
CA MET A 292 -1.16 -8.98 -5.07
C MET A 292 -1.76 -10.31 -4.55
N PRO A 293 -3.01 -10.64 -4.94
CA PRO A 293 -3.72 -11.83 -4.41
C PRO A 293 -3.01 -13.13 -4.74
N THR A 294 -2.16 -13.12 -5.75
CA THR A 294 -1.27 -14.22 -6.18
C THR A 294 -0.03 -13.64 -6.85
N THR A 295 1.02 -14.47 -6.95
CA THR A 295 2.24 -14.09 -7.67
C THR A 295 2.09 -14.41 -9.16
N LEU A 296 2.26 -13.38 -10.00
CA LEU A 296 2.22 -13.49 -11.45
C LEU A 296 3.64 -13.33 -12.02
N ARG A 297 4.22 -14.40 -12.54
CA ARG A 297 5.56 -14.40 -13.17
C ARG A 297 5.52 -14.75 -14.66
N SER A 298 4.39 -15.24 -15.13
CA SER A 298 4.19 -15.68 -16.51
C SER A 298 2.73 -15.54 -16.94
N LYS A 299 2.48 -15.61 -18.25
CA LYS A 299 1.11 -15.66 -18.79
C LYS A 299 0.28 -16.82 -18.22
N ALA A 300 0.92 -17.96 -17.95
CA ALA A 300 0.23 -19.12 -17.38
C ALA A 300 -0.33 -18.84 -15.98
N ASP A 301 0.28 -17.94 -15.21
CA ASP A 301 -0.20 -17.58 -13.87
C ASP A 301 -1.51 -16.78 -13.89
N LEU A 302 -1.91 -16.20 -15.03
CA LEU A 302 -3.19 -15.49 -15.15
C LEU A 302 -4.39 -16.39 -14.84
N SER A 303 -4.29 -17.71 -15.05
CA SER A 303 -5.32 -18.68 -14.65
C SER A 303 -5.57 -18.71 -13.15
N LYS A 304 -4.61 -18.30 -12.33
CA LYS A 304 -4.80 -18.15 -10.87
C LYS A 304 -5.76 -17.01 -10.55
N ILE A 305 -5.66 -15.90 -11.31
CA ILE A 305 -6.61 -14.79 -11.17
C ILE A 305 -8.00 -15.24 -11.58
N ASP A 306 -8.15 -15.98 -12.69
CA ASP A 306 -9.46 -16.57 -13.07
C ASP A 306 -10.07 -17.37 -11.92
N THR A 307 -9.27 -18.26 -11.31
CA THR A 307 -9.71 -19.09 -10.18
C THR A 307 -10.15 -18.22 -8.98
N ILE A 308 -9.36 -17.20 -8.63
CA ILE A 308 -9.68 -16.31 -7.50
C ILE A 308 -10.98 -15.55 -7.78
N VAL A 309 -11.12 -14.98 -8.98
CA VAL A 309 -12.33 -14.21 -9.37
C VAL A 309 -13.56 -15.11 -9.36
N ASP A 310 -13.50 -16.29 -9.98
CA ASP A 310 -14.61 -17.24 -10.04
C ASP A 310 -15.06 -17.67 -8.64
N GLU A 311 -14.12 -17.91 -7.72
CA GLU A 311 -14.42 -18.30 -6.36
C GLU A 311 -15.01 -17.15 -5.52
N VAL A 312 -14.57 -15.93 -5.73
CA VAL A 312 -15.19 -14.74 -5.10
C VAL A 312 -16.60 -14.53 -5.65
N VAL A 313 -16.79 -14.62 -6.98
CA VAL A 313 -18.12 -14.54 -7.60
C VAL A 313 -19.05 -15.64 -7.07
N ARG A 314 -18.53 -16.87 -6.91
CA ARG A 314 -19.29 -17.98 -6.33
C ARG A 314 -19.68 -17.66 -4.88
N ALA A 315 -18.75 -17.15 -4.06
CA ALA A 315 -19.02 -16.78 -2.67
C ALA A 315 -20.12 -15.70 -2.55
N VAL A 316 -20.15 -14.73 -3.49
CA VAL A 316 -21.23 -13.74 -3.54
C VAL A 316 -22.56 -14.39 -3.94
N LYS A 317 -22.59 -15.21 -4.98
CA LYS A 317 -23.81 -15.90 -5.43
C LYS A 317 -24.41 -16.83 -4.39
N THR A 318 -23.59 -17.42 -3.53
CA THR A 318 -24.02 -18.30 -2.42
C THR A 318 -24.35 -17.53 -1.14
N GLY A 319 -24.10 -16.22 -1.08
CA GLY A 319 -24.33 -15.39 0.10
C GLY A 319 -23.23 -15.49 1.16
N ASP A 320 -22.12 -16.15 0.88
CA ASP A 320 -20.95 -16.22 1.79
C ASP A 320 -20.22 -14.85 1.89
N ILE A 321 -20.24 -14.08 0.80
CA ILE A 321 -19.88 -12.66 0.77
C ILE A 321 -21.12 -11.89 0.34
N SER A 322 -21.53 -10.89 1.12
CA SER A 322 -22.71 -10.09 0.73
C SER A 322 -22.37 -9.13 -0.42
N GLU A 323 -23.30 -8.95 -1.35
CA GLU A 323 -23.15 -7.97 -2.44
C GLU A 323 -22.99 -6.55 -1.90
N GLU A 324 -23.67 -6.20 -0.79
CA GLU A 324 -23.52 -4.88 -0.15
C GLU A 324 -22.08 -4.65 0.34
N ARG A 325 -21.39 -5.70 0.83
CA ARG A 325 -19.98 -5.61 1.23
C ARG A 325 -19.08 -5.20 0.04
N LEU A 326 -19.33 -5.76 -1.15
CA LEU A 326 -18.61 -5.37 -2.37
C LEU A 326 -18.98 -3.95 -2.81
N ASN A 327 -20.26 -3.60 -2.78
CA ASN A 327 -20.74 -2.27 -3.13
C ASN A 327 -20.14 -1.17 -2.25
N GLU A 328 -19.96 -1.44 -0.95
CA GLU A 328 -19.26 -0.55 -0.03
C GLU A 328 -17.79 -0.34 -0.43
N SER A 329 -17.08 -1.41 -0.79
CA SER A 329 -15.69 -1.33 -1.25
C SER A 329 -15.58 -0.50 -2.52
N VAL A 330 -16.40 -0.81 -3.53
CA VAL A 330 -16.41 -0.08 -4.80
C VAL A 330 -16.69 1.40 -4.56
N ARG A 331 -17.68 1.73 -3.72
CA ARG A 331 -17.99 3.12 -3.38
C ARG A 331 -16.81 3.84 -2.76
N ARG A 332 -16.08 3.22 -1.81
CA ARG A 332 -14.89 3.81 -1.19
C ARG A 332 -13.77 4.03 -2.20
N ILE A 333 -13.52 3.05 -3.06
CA ILE A 333 -12.49 3.12 -4.12
C ILE A 333 -12.82 4.24 -5.11
N LEU A 334 -14.07 4.33 -5.59
CA LEU A 334 -14.49 5.38 -6.51
C LEU A 334 -14.43 6.77 -5.87
N THR A 335 -14.83 6.89 -4.59
CA THR A 335 -14.70 8.14 -3.82
C THR A 335 -13.23 8.54 -3.68
N LEU A 336 -12.32 7.60 -3.45
CA LEU A 336 -10.88 7.87 -3.43
C LEU A 336 -10.38 8.36 -4.80
N LYS A 337 -10.75 7.67 -5.89
CA LYS A 337 -10.37 8.05 -7.26
C LYS A 337 -10.88 9.45 -7.61
N GLU A 338 -12.11 9.78 -7.24
CA GLU A 338 -12.69 11.12 -7.41
C GLU A 338 -11.93 12.17 -6.60
N LYS A 339 -11.76 11.93 -5.28
CA LYS A 339 -11.06 12.85 -4.37
C LYS A 339 -9.66 13.21 -4.84
N ARG A 340 -8.94 12.28 -5.45
CA ARG A 340 -7.57 12.44 -5.94
C ARG A 340 -7.49 12.79 -7.43
N GLY A 341 -8.62 13.09 -8.07
CA GLY A 341 -8.69 13.49 -9.47
C GLY A 341 -8.35 12.37 -10.46
N VAL A 342 -8.27 11.11 -10.00
CA VAL A 342 -7.92 9.96 -10.85
C VAL A 342 -8.97 9.74 -11.95
N LEU A 343 -10.26 9.97 -11.65
CA LEU A 343 -11.34 9.83 -12.64
C LEU A 343 -11.27 10.85 -13.78
N ASN A 344 -10.54 11.95 -13.58
CA ASN A 344 -10.34 13.02 -14.58
C ASN A 344 -8.97 12.86 -15.29
N PHE A 345 -8.53 11.62 -15.53
CA PHE A 345 -7.25 11.36 -16.17
C PHE A 345 -7.19 12.00 -17.56
N ASP A 346 -6.18 12.85 -17.75
CA ASP A 346 -5.83 13.46 -19.03
C ASP A 346 -4.36 13.13 -19.35
N PRO A 347 -4.11 12.30 -20.38
CA PRO A 347 -2.75 11.92 -20.75
C PRO A 347 -1.92 13.14 -21.25
N SER A 348 -2.56 14.17 -21.78
CA SER A 348 -1.87 15.37 -22.27
C SER A 348 -1.37 16.30 -21.17
N ALA A 349 -1.90 16.15 -19.95
CA ALA A 349 -1.50 16.97 -18.80
C ALA A 349 -0.06 16.72 -18.33
N ARG A 350 0.48 15.53 -18.64
CA ARG A 350 1.83 15.11 -18.26
C ARG A 350 2.68 14.89 -19.50
N THR A 351 3.74 15.67 -19.66
CA THR A 351 4.71 15.51 -20.76
C THR A 351 6.06 15.02 -20.24
N ALA A 352 6.85 14.41 -21.10
CA ALA A 352 8.18 13.93 -20.76
C ALA A 352 9.09 15.05 -20.24
N GLU A 353 8.99 16.23 -20.85
CA GLU A 353 9.77 17.42 -20.45
C GLU A 353 9.44 17.85 -19.01
N LYS A 354 8.14 17.99 -18.69
CA LYS A 354 7.70 18.35 -17.32
C LYS A 354 8.10 17.28 -16.30
N ALA A 355 8.05 16.01 -16.68
CA ALA A 355 8.48 14.93 -15.79
C ALA A 355 9.99 14.99 -15.53
N GLU A 356 10.81 15.24 -16.54
CA GLU A 356 12.28 15.42 -16.40
C GLU A 356 12.64 16.66 -15.59
N GLU A 357 11.85 17.73 -15.66
CA GLU A 357 12.03 18.93 -14.81
C GLU A 357 11.69 18.67 -13.34
N ALA A 358 10.74 17.79 -13.05
CA ALA A 358 10.26 17.53 -11.71
C ALA A 358 11.06 16.45 -10.98
N VAL A 359 11.38 15.33 -11.67
CA VAL A 359 11.99 14.14 -11.09
C VAL A 359 13.49 14.33 -10.93
N GLY A 360 14.02 14.14 -9.72
CA GLY A 360 15.44 14.32 -9.40
C GLY A 360 15.94 15.74 -9.66
N SER A 361 15.07 16.74 -9.59
CA SER A 361 15.41 18.13 -9.85
C SER A 361 16.48 18.68 -8.88
N THR A 362 17.19 19.74 -9.29
CA THR A 362 18.17 20.42 -8.41
C THR A 362 17.51 20.87 -7.10
N LEU A 363 16.29 21.43 -7.18
CA LEU A 363 15.53 21.84 -6.00
C LEU A 363 15.30 20.67 -5.04
N ASN A 364 14.86 19.52 -5.55
CA ASN A 364 14.62 18.32 -4.73
C ASN A 364 15.92 17.82 -4.08
N ARG A 365 17.04 17.80 -4.82
CA ARG A 365 18.34 17.38 -4.31
C ARG A 365 18.93 18.35 -3.27
N ASP A 366 18.65 19.63 -3.38
CA ASP A 366 19.03 20.63 -2.37
C ASP A 366 18.24 20.43 -1.07
N LEU A 367 16.94 20.15 -1.17
CA LEU A 367 16.10 19.80 -0.02
C LEU A 367 16.53 18.46 0.61
N GLU A 368 16.84 17.43 -0.19
CA GLU A 368 17.42 16.17 0.30
C GLU A 368 18.68 16.41 1.13
N ARG A 369 19.64 17.18 0.61
CA ARG A 369 20.89 17.51 1.34
C ARG A 369 20.59 18.26 2.64
N LYS A 370 19.65 19.20 2.62
CA LYS A 370 19.20 19.94 3.80
C LYS A 370 18.63 19.01 4.87
N ILE A 371 17.78 18.05 4.47
CA ILE A 371 17.20 17.05 5.37
C ILE A 371 18.30 16.15 5.92
N ALA A 372 19.18 15.64 5.05
CA ALA A 372 20.30 14.79 5.45
C ALA A 372 21.24 15.50 6.43
N ALA A 373 21.61 16.76 6.17
CA ALA A 373 22.45 17.55 7.06
C ALA A 373 21.79 17.80 8.43
N ALA A 374 20.48 18.05 8.46
CA ALA A 374 19.73 18.26 9.70
C ALA A 374 19.56 16.95 10.51
N ALA A 375 19.71 15.79 9.90
CA ALA A 375 19.62 14.48 10.54
C ALA A 375 20.93 14.02 11.20
N VAL A 376 22.05 14.70 10.92
CA VAL A 376 23.34 14.40 11.57
C VAL A 376 23.32 15.01 12.96
N THR A 377 23.34 14.16 13.99
CA THR A 377 23.28 14.51 15.40
C THR A 377 24.60 14.26 16.10
#